data_9afd42dfb65d168bacfc70014baf7caa
#
_entry.id   9afd42dfb65d168bacfc70014baf7caa
#
_cell.length_a   1.000
_cell.length_b   1.000
_cell.length_c   1.000
_cell.angle_alpha   90.00
_cell.angle_beta   90.00
_cell.angle_gamma   90.00
#
_symmetry.space_group_name_H-M   'P 1'
#
loop_
_entity.id
_entity.type
_entity.pdbx_description
1 polymer ?
#
loop_
_entity_poly.entity_id
_entity_poly.type
_entity_poly.pdbx_seq_one_letter_code
_entity_poly.pdbx_strand_id
1 'polypeptide(L)'
;MASGHCLCGRVRFVADGEPQWVAYCHCGFCRRHTASPVACFVNFALDRVHFEGTPASHESSPGVTRRHCAHCGTPISYQSERRAGEIDLYLNAFDEPERFEPQAHVYFADRLPWFDTRDRLPRAAITDIPALAPSRLAGFIIDCQDADLDTAAAFWSAALGMPMRQLPGEEGGKYVRLVDAGGLHIEVQAVDHPSRVHLDIASEDVEAEVRRLEALGATRVAQVHSWWVMEAPTGQRFCVVRGALP
;
A
#
# COMPACT_ATOMS: atom_id res chain seq x y z
N MET A 1 14.61 10.49 -11.01
CA MET A 1 14.40 11.95 -11.22
C MET A 1 13.10 12.14 -11.99
N ALA A 2 12.21 12.98 -11.52
CA ALA A 2 10.97 13.36 -12.17
C ALA A 2 10.91 14.88 -12.29
N SER A 3 10.32 15.41 -13.34
CA SER A 3 10.19 16.85 -13.56
C SER A 3 8.74 17.25 -13.74
N GLY A 4 8.48 18.55 -13.58
CA GLY A 4 7.16 19.10 -13.79
C GLY A 4 7.19 20.63 -13.86
N HIS A 5 6.04 21.20 -14.25
CA HIS A 5 5.93 22.64 -14.44
C HIS A 5 4.49 23.13 -14.32
N CYS A 6 4.34 24.43 -14.09
CA CYS A 6 3.04 25.10 -14.21
C CYS A 6 2.62 25.23 -15.67
N LEU A 7 1.32 25.45 -15.92
CA LEU A 7 0.76 25.55 -17.27
C LEU A 7 1.52 26.52 -18.20
N CYS A 8 2.08 27.60 -17.68
CA CYS A 8 2.83 28.57 -18.49
C CYS A 8 4.36 28.34 -18.50
N GLY A 9 4.87 27.33 -17.82
CA GLY A 9 6.28 26.98 -17.77
C GLY A 9 7.19 27.88 -16.92
N ARG A 10 6.67 28.93 -16.26
CA ARG A 10 7.46 29.89 -15.45
C ARG A 10 7.91 29.31 -14.12
N VAL A 11 7.21 28.36 -13.57
CA VAL A 11 7.59 27.60 -12.39
C VAL A 11 7.82 26.16 -12.83
N ARG A 12 8.99 25.67 -12.58
CA ARG A 12 9.40 24.29 -12.86
C ARG A 12 9.88 23.64 -11.57
N PHE A 13 9.89 22.33 -11.52
CA PHE A 13 10.51 21.60 -10.42
C PHE A 13 11.13 20.30 -10.92
N VAL A 14 12.08 19.82 -10.14
CA VAL A 14 12.65 18.49 -10.26
C VAL A 14 12.53 17.81 -8.90
N ALA A 15 12.09 16.57 -8.90
CA ALA A 15 12.01 15.71 -7.73
C ALA A 15 12.94 14.50 -7.91
N ASP A 16 13.87 14.32 -6.99
CA ASP A 16 14.86 13.26 -7.02
C ASP A 16 14.43 12.06 -6.16
N GLY A 17 14.73 10.87 -6.64
CA GLY A 17 14.37 9.60 -5.98
C GLY A 17 12.94 9.17 -6.25
N GLU A 18 12.48 8.22 -5.45
CA GLU A 18 11.11 7.70 -5.51
C GLU A 18 10.19 8.48 -4.57
N PRO A 19 8.91 8.63 -4.91
CA PRO A 19 7.93 9.22 -4.01
C PRO A 19 7.76 8.34 -2.77
N GLN A 20 7.52 8.97 -1.63
CA GLN A 20 7.20 8.25 -0.40
C GLN A 20 5.79 7.66 -0.45
N TRP A 21 4.87 8.34 -1.12
CA TRP A 21 3.51 7.88 -1.39
C TRP A 21 2.83 8.72 -2.47
N VAL A 22 1.77 8.17 -3.08
CA VAL A 22 0.87 8.86 -4.01
C VAL A 22 -0.56 8.63 -3.56
N ALA A 23 -1.37 9.71 -3.43
CA ALA A 23 -2.73 9.55 -2.96
C ALA A 23 -3.73 10.58 -3.49
N TYR A 24 -4.98 10.13 -3.59
CA TYR A 24 -6.13 11.01 -3.77
C TYR A 24 -6.55 11.65 -2.43
N CYS A 25 -6.75 12.97 -2.42
CA CYS A 25 -7.23 13.70 -1.26
C CYS A 25 -8.63 14.27 -1.51
N HIS A 26 -9.60 13.86 -0.70
CA HIS A 26 -11.00 14.27 -0.82
C HIS A 26 -11.38 15.46 0.06
N CYS A 27 -10.48 15.99 0.89
CA CYS A 27 -10.82 17.06 1.81
C CYS A 27 -11.30 18.32 1.11
N GLY A 28 -12.20 19.06 1.74
CA GLY A 28 -12.81 20.27 1.17
C GLY A 28 -11.80 21.36 0.80
N PHE A 29 -10.68 21.48 1.54
CA PHE A 29 -9.62 22.45 1.22
C PHE A 29 -8.89 22.11 -0.08
N CYS A 30 -8.51 20.83 -0.26
CA CYS A 30 -7.81 20.40 -1.46
C CYS A 30 -8.69 20.51 -2.69
N ARG A 31 -9.96 20.09 -2.59
CA ARG A 31 -10.94 20.24 -3.67
C ARG A 31 -11.14 21.70 -4.09
N ARG A 32 -11.26 22.63 -3.13
CA ARG A 32 -11.39 24.07 -3.44
C ARG A 32 -10.14 24.64 -4.07
N HIS A 33 -8.95 24.26 -3.57
CA HIS A 33 -7.69 24.77 -4.09
C HIS A 33 -7.44 24.33 -5.54
N THR A 34 -7.85 23.12 -5.89
CA THR A 34 -7.70 22.58 -7.26
C THR A 34 -8.93 22.80 -8.15
N ALA A 35 -10.04 23.30 -7.59
CA ALA A 35 -11.33 23.38 -8.27
C ALA A 35 -11.76 22.03 -8.90
N SER A 36 -11.45 20.93 -8.24
CA SER A 36 -11.65 19.55 -8.72
C SER A 36 -12.41 18.72 -7.69
N PRO A 37 -13.15 17.66 -8.08
CA PRO A 37 -13.80 16.73 -7.16
C PRO A 37 -12.83 16.02 -6.22
N VAL A 38 -11.58 15.86 -6.60
CA VAL A 38 -10.51 15.24 -5.84
C VAL A 38 -9.17 15.86 -6.25
N ALA A 39 -8.24 16.01 -5.31
CA ALA A 39 -6.84 16.35 -5.63
C ALA A 39 -6.01 15.07 -5.57
N CYS A 40 -4.94 15.00 -6.36
CA CYS A 40 -3.97 13.93 -6.28
C CYS A 40 -2.58 14.49 -5.97
N PHE A 41 -1.88 13.86 -5.04
CA PHE A 41 -0.57 14.28 -4.58
C PHE A 41 0.46 13.17 -4.73
N VAL A 42 1.68 13.60 -5.04
CA VAL A 42 2.89 12.79 -5.04
C VAL A 42 3.81 13.37 -3.97
N ASN A 43 4.09 12.61 -2.93
CA ASN A 43 4.88 13.08 -1.79
C ASN A 43 6.36 12.75 -1.95
N PHE A 44 7.20 13.71 -1.61
CA PHE A 44 8.65 13.55 -1.55
C PHE A 44 9.22 14.14 -0.26
N ALA A 45 10.44 13.73 0.07
CA ALA A 45 11.23 14.45 1.06
C ALA A 45 11.55 15.86 0.51
N LEU A 46 11.44 16.87 1.37
CA LEU A 46 11.56 18.28 0.98
C LEU A 46 12.93 18.61 0.35
N ASP A 47 14.00 18.00 0.86
CA ASP A 47 15.37 18.18 0.37
C ASP A 47 15.61 17.55 -1.01
N ARG A 48 14.66 16.76 -1.52
CA ARG A 48 14.70 16.13 -2.84
C ARG A 48 13.96 16.91 -3.92
N VAL A 49 13.30 18.03 -3.56
CA VAL A 49 12.53 18.81 -4.52
C VAL A 49 13.16 20.19 -4.72
N HIS A 50 13.52 20.48 -5.95
CA HIS A 50 14.17 21.73 -6.36
C HIS A 50 13.28 22.50 -7.33
N PHE A 51 13.04 23.76 -7.02
CA PHE A 51 12.24 24.65 -7.87
C PHE A 51 13.14 25.55 -8.72
N GLU A 52 12.76 25.69 -9.99
CA GLU A 52 13.22 26.73 -10.89
C GLU A 52 12.09 27.75 -11.08
N GLY A 53 12.40 29.04 -10.90
CA GLY A 53 11.39 30.09 -10.77
C GLY A 53 10.84 30.15 -9.34
N THR A 54 10.07 31.21 -9.04
CA THR A 54 9.54 31.46 -7.69
C THR A 54 8.03 31.27 -7.66
N PRO A 55 7.50 30.18 -7.12
CA PRO A 55 6.06 30.04 -6.92
C PRO A 55 5.58 31.02 -5.84
N ALA A 56 4.40 31.62 -6.05
CA ALA A 56 3.71 32.32 -4.98
C ALA A 56 3.23 31.32 -3.91
N SER A 57 3.16 31.75 -2.68
CA SER A 57 2.70 30.94 -1.56
C SER A 57 1.67 31.67 -0.71
N HIS A 58 0.79 30.91 -0.08
CA HIS A 58 -0.10 31.43 0.96
C HIS A 58 -0.31 30.37 2.03
N GLU A 59 -0.57 30.82 3.24
CA GLU A 59 -1.00 29.96 4.33
C GLU A 59 -2.50 29.72 4.22
N SER A 60 -2.89 28.49 3.88
CA SER A 60 -4.31 28.12 3.67
C SER A 60 -5.04 27.74 4.96
N SER A 61 -4.28 27.42 6.00
CA SER A 61 -4.70 27.21 7.39
C SER A 61 -3.45 27.19 8.27
N PRO A 62 -3.55 27.34 9.61
CA PRO A 62 -2.39 27.38 10.49
C PRO A 62 -1.41 26.24 10.24
N GLY A 63 -0.15 26.58 9.90
CA GLY A 63 0.92 25.64 9.61
C GLY A 63 0.79 24.91 8.27
N VAL A 64 -0.06 25.39 7.33
CA VAL A 64 -0.22 24.78 6.00
C VAL A 64 0.07 25.78 4.90
N THR A 65 1.17 25.57 4.21
CA THR A 65 1.59 26.38 3.05
C THR A 65 1.22 25.71 1.74
N ARG A 66 0.58 26.47 0.84
CA ARG A 66 0.32 26.05 -0.54
C ARG A 66 1.02 26.95 -1.52
N ARG A 67 1.61 26.38 -2.55
CA ARG A 67 2.28 27.11 -3.61
C ARG A 67 1.56 26.97 -4.94
N HIS A 68 1.57 28.03 -5.70
CA HIS A 68 0.98 28.08 -7.05
C HIS A 68 1.81 29.02 -7.93
N CYS A 69 1.65 28.91 -9.21
CA CYS A 69 2.24 29.88 -10.14
C CYS A 69 1.51 31.22 -10.04
N ALA A 70 2.21 32.31 -9.70
CA ALA A 70 1.62 33.65 -9.61
C ALA A 70 1.05 34.16 -10.94
N HIS A 71 1.51 33.61 -12.09
CA HIS A 71 1.10 34.06 -13.41
C HIS A 71 -0.11 33.29 -13.97
N CYS A 72 -0.13 31.97 -13.88
CA CYS A 72 -1.18 31.14 -14.48
C CYS A 72 -2.08 30.42 -13.46
N GLY A 73 -1.82 30.60 -12.16
CA GLY A 73 -2.63 30.01 -11.09
C GLY A 73 -2.44 28.52 -10.86
N THR A 74 -1.63 27.81 -11.65
CA THR A 74 -1.44 26.36 -11.49
C THR A 74 -1.01 26.00 -10.08
N PRO A 75 -1.74 25.16 -9.34
CA PRO A 75 -1.31 24.62 -8.06
C PRO A 75 -0.04 23.78 -8.23
N ILE A 76 0.96 23.99 -7.37
CA ILE A 76 2.26 23.29 -7.47
C ILE A 76 2.48 22.38 -6.30
N SER A 77 2.38 22.90 -5.05
CA SER A 77 2.69 22.09 -3.87
C SER A 77 1.86 22.42 -2.65
N TYR A 78 1.88 21.50 -1.71
CA TYR A 78 1.34 21.59 -0.36
C TYR A 78 2.43 21.16 0.62
N GLN A 79 2.53 21.87 1.74
CA GLN A 79 3.38 21.52 2.88
C GLN A 79 2.61 21.74 4.18
N SER A 80 2.91 20.93 5.19
CA SER A 80 2.34 21.05 6.53
C SER A 80 3.43 20.92 7.59
N GLU A 81 3.40 21.75 8.61
CA GLU A 81 4.30 21.67 9.77
C GLU A 81 4.15 20.33 10.51
N ARG A 82 2.99 19.68 10.41
CA ARG A 82 2.76 18.35 11.01
C ARG A 82 3.58 17.25 10.33
N ARG A 83 4.03 17.49 9.11
CA ARG A 83 4.90 16.61 8.31
C ARG A 83 6.12 17.40 7.87
N ALA A 84 6.85 17.90 8.87
CA ALA A 84 8.06 18.68 8.63
C ALA A 84 9.08 17.82 7.84
N GLY A 85 9.66 18.40 6.79
CA GLY A 85 10.60 17.67 5.92
C GLY A 85 9.96 16.97 4.72
N GLU A 86 8.64 17.08 4.54
CA GLU A 86 7.93 16.56 3.39
C GLU A 86 7.31 17.65 2.53
N ILE A 87 7.10 17.34 1.26
CA ILE A 87 6.38 18.19 0.32
C ILE A 87 5.48 17.32 -0.58
N ASP A 88 4.24 17.73 -0.73
CA ASP A 88 3.28 17.11 -1.64
C ASP A 88 3.22 17.94 -2.92
N LEU A 89 3.57 17.36 -4.04
CA LEU A 89 3.44 17.95 -5.36
C LEU A 89 2.12 17.50 -5.99
N TYR A 90 1.42 18.39 -6.68
CA TYR A 90 0.19 18.02 -7.38
C TYR A 90 0.52 17.13 -8.58
N LEU A 91 -0.12 15.97 -8.68
CA LEU A 91 0.15 14.96 -9.71
C LEU A 91 0.16 15.57 -11.13
N ASN A 92 -0.85 16.37 -11.47
CA ASN A 92 -0.99 16.91 -12.82
C ASN A 92 -0.04 18.10 -13.12
N ALA A 93 0.86 18.44 -12.20
CA ALA A 93 1.97 19.36 -12.45
C ALA A 93 3.26 18.64 -12.93
N PHE A 94 3.31 17.32 -12.88
CA PHE A 94 4.39 16.52 -13.44
C PHE A 94 4.30 16.42 -14.96
N ASP A 95 5.43 16.29 -15.63
CA ASP A 95 5.53 16.12 -17.08
C ASP A 95 5.05 14.73 -17.52
N GLU A 96 5.24 13.71 -16.64
CA GLU A 96 4.84 12.32 -16.87
C GLU A 96 3.97 11.83 -15.67
N PRO A 97 2.74 12.34 -15.49
CA PRO A 97 1.91 12.00 -14.32
C PRO A 97 1.50 10.53 -14.27
N GLU A 98 1.47 9.84 -15.39
CA GLU A 98 1.16 8.41 -15.50
C GLU A 98 2.16 7.48 -14.78
N ARG A 99 3.33 7.99 -14.45
CA ARG A 99 4.34 7.23 -13.67
C ARG A 99 3.97 7.09 -12.21
N PHE A 100 2.99 7.87 -11.72
CA PHE A 100 2.65 7.97 -10.30
C PHE A 100 1.23 7.46 -10.07
N GLU A 101 1.10 6.15 -9.96
CA GLU A 101 -0.20 5.54 -9.67
C GLU A 101 -0.61 5.81 -8.22
N PRO A 102 -1.81 6.36 -7.97
CA PRO A 102 -2.31 6.54 -6.60
C PRO A 102 -2.48 5.22 -5.87
N GLN A 103 -2.12 5.21 -4.60
CA GLN A 103 -2.10 4.02 -3.76
C GLN A 103 -3.19 4.04 -2.68
N ALA A 104 -3.81 5.20 -2.43
CA ALA A 104 -4.83 5.36 -1.42
C ALA A 104 -5.74 6.56 -1.67
N HIS A 105 -6.89 6.57 -0.99
CA HIS A 105 -7.74 7.73 -0.81
C HIS A 105 -7.62 8.22 0.64
N VAL A 106 -7.29 9.51 0.82
CA VAL A 106 -7.26 10.15 2.14
C VAL A 106 -8.41 11.13 2.28
N TYR A 107 -8.85 11.37 3.52
CA TYR A 107 -10.06 12.15 3.83
C TYR A 107 -11.29 11.67 3.04
N PHE A 108 -11.43 10.34 2.93
CA PHE A 108 -12.47 9.74 2.08
C PHE A 108 -13.89 10.03 2.60
N ALA A 109 -14.05 10.26 3.89
CA ALA A 109 -15.33 10.66 4.46
C ALA A 109 -15.85 12.01 3.93
N ASP A 110 -14.94 12.90 3.51
CA ASP A 110 -15.24 14.23 2.96
C ASP A 110 -15.55 14.22 1.46
N ARG A 111 -15.51 13.06 0.80
CA ARG A 111 -15.76 12.97 -0.65
C ARG A 111 -17.13 13.50 -1.03
N LEU A 112 -17.24 13.94 -2.27
CA LEU A 112 -18.56 14.23 -2.83
C LEU A 112 -19.37 12.94 -2.97
N PRO A 113 -20.64 12.89 -2.54
CA PRO A 113 -21.40 11.63 -2.49
C PRO A 113 -21.54 10.91 -3.83
N TRP A 114 -21.52 11.66 -4.92
CA TRP A 114 -21.63 11.14 -6.28
C TRP A 114 -20.28 10.81 -6.92
N PHE A 115 -19.14 11.17 -6.28
CA PHE A 115 -17.80 10.87 -6.80
C PHE A 115 -17.29 9.56 -6.21
N ASP A 116 -17.38 8.50 -6.99
CA ASP A 116 -16.86 7.18 -6.66
C ASP A 116 -15.96 6.69 -7.79
N THR A 117 -14.70 6.45 -7.48
CA THR A 117 -13.66 5.99 -8.42
C THR A 117 -13.79 4.50 -8.77
N ARG A 118 -14.60 3.72 -8.01
CA ARG A 118 -14.79 2.27 -8.16
C ARG A 118 -13.50 1.43 -8.16
N ASP A 119 -12.39 2.02 -7.77
CA ASP A 119 -11.13 1.30 -7.54
C ASP A 119 -11.15 0.53 -6.21
N ARG A 120 -10.10 -0.26 -5.97
CA ARG A 120 -9.92 -1.05 -4.74
C ARG A 120 -8.93 -0.43 -3.78
N LEU A 121 -8.54 0.83 -3.97
CA LEU A 121 -7.55 1.50 -3.14
C LEU A 121 -8.04 1.65 -1.69
N PRO A 122 -7.15 1.58 -0.71
CA PRO A 122 -7.47 1.86 0.68
C PRO A 122 -8.12 3.23 0.85
N ARG A 123 -9.16 3.32 1.69
CA ARG A 123 -9.93 4.54 1.96
C ARG A 123 -9.75 4.99 3.40
N ALA A 124 -8.74 5.84 3.64
CA ALA A 124 -8.41 6.34 4.96
C ALA A 124 -9.27 7.55 5.36
N ALA A 125 -9.62 7.64 6.64
CA ALA A 125 -10.39 8.77 7.18
C ALA A 125 -9.55 10.06 7.30
N ILE A 126 -8.24 9.92 7.47
CA ILE A 126 -7.26 11.01 7.67
C ILE A 126 -6.00 10.77 6.81
N THR A 127 -5.04 11.70 6.87
CA THR A 127 -3.74 11.61 6.16
C THR A 127 -2.75 10.58 6.70
N ASP A 128 -3.08 9.85 7.74
CA ASP A 128 -2.31 8.66 8.04
C ASP A 128 -2.56 7.65 6.92
N ILE A 129 -1.91 7.92 5.78
CA ILE A 129 -1.59 6.85 4.88
C ILE A 129 -0.63 6.01 5.71
N PRO A 130 -1.04 4.81 6.16
CA PRO A 130 -0.04 3.89 6.63
C PRO A 130 0.98 3.87 5.50
N ALA A 131 2.24 4.15 5.79
CA ALA A 131 3.30 3.83 4.84
C ALA A 131 2.88 2.48 4.30
N LEU A 132 2.61 2.38 2.99
CA LEU A 132 2.06 1.13 2.43
C LEU A 132 2.94 0.08 3.02
N ALA A 133 2.34 -0.75 3.85
CA ALA A 133 3.14 -1.70 4.57
C ALA A 133 3.96 -2.38 3.50
N PRO A 134 5.27 -2.50 3.63
CA PRO A 134 6.10 -3.20 2.67
C PRO A 134 5.73 -4.69 2.72
N SER A 135 4.45 -4.97 2.55
CA SER A 135 3.82 -6.26 2.72
C SER A 135 2.61 -6.39 1.80
N ARG A 136 2.37 -7.60 1.36
CA ARG A 136 1.22 -7.97 0.53
C ARG A 136 0.65 -9.30 1.00
N LEU A 137 -0.60 -9.57 0.63
CA LEU A 137 -1.12 -10.92 0.72
C LEU A 137 -0.25 -11.82 -0.17
N ALA A 138 0.54 -12.70 0.43
CA ALA A 138 1.32 -13.70 -0.29
C ALA A 138 0.39 -14.78 -0.82
N GLY A 139 -0.52 -15.24 0.03
CA GLY A 139 -1.45 -16.29 -0.27
C GLY A 139 -2.18 -16.79 0.97
N PHE A 140 -2.58 -18.03 0.94
CA PHE A 140 -3.20 -18.71 2.06
C PHE A 140 -2.82 -20.19 2.10
N ILE A 141 -2.84 -20.75 3.30
CA ILE A 141 -2.55 -22.15 3.54
C ILE A 141 -3.83 -22.84 4.01
N ILE A 142 -4.10 -24.00 3.45
CA ILE A 142 -5.21 -24.86 3.83
C ILE A 142 -4.67 -25.94 4.76
N ASP A 143 -4.88 -25.74 6.05
CA ASP A 143 -4.48 -26.69 7.09
C ASP A 143 -5.48 -27.85 7.15
N CYS A 144 -5.01 -29.08 7.01
CA CYS A 144 -5.79 -30.30 7.06
C CYS A 144 -5.34 -31.15 8.24
N GLN A 145 -6.19 -31.26 9.26
CA GLN A 145 -5.89 -32.04 10.47
C GLN A 145 -5.85 -33.55 10.16
N ASP A 146 -4.81 -34.24 10.64
CA ASP A 146 -4.63 -35.70 10.55
C ASP A 146 -4.88 -36.27 9.14
N ALA A 147 -4.69 -35.45 8.11
CA ALA A 147 -4.98 -35.84 6.73
C ALA A 147 -3.77 -36.54 6.09
N ASP A 148 -4.04 -37.49 5.24
CA ASP A 148 -3.11 -37.89 4.18
C ASP A 148 -2.95 -36.70 3.22
N LEU A 149 -1.74 -36.13 3.17
CA LEU A 149 -1.44 -34.89 2.47
C LEU A 149 -1.79 -34.99 0.97
N ASP A 150 -1.49 -36.12 0.33
CA ASP A 150 -1.76 -36.31 -1.09
C ASP A 150 -3.26 -36.37 -1.37
N THR A 151 -4.02 -37.01 -0.52
CA THR A 151 -5.50 -37.09 -0.62
C THR A 151 -6.12 -35.70 -0.40
N ALA A 152 -5.67 -34.96 0.61
CA ALA A 152 -6.15 -33.61 0.87
C ALA A 152 -5.81 -32.64 -0.29
N ALA A 153 -4.59 -32.71 -0.81
CA ALA A 153 -4.15 -31.87 -1.93
C ALA A 153 -4.90 -32.21 -3.22
N ALA A 154 -5.16 -33.50 -3.49
CA ALA A 154 -5.95 -33.94 -4.65
C ALA A 154 -7.38 -33.38 -4.59
N PHE A 155 -8.01 -33.42 -3.42
CA PHE A 155 -9.35 -32.83 -3.24
C PHE A 155 -9.34 -31.31 -3.53
N TRP A 156 -8.43 -30.56 -2.92
CA TRP A 156 -8.39 -29.10 -3.11
C TRP A 156 -7.95 -28.70 -4.52
N SER A 157 -7.05 -29.45 -5.14
CA SER A 157 -6.68 -29.28 -6.53
C SER A 157 -7.91 -29.40 -7.46
N ALA A 158 -8.69 -30.46 -7.28
CA ALA A 158 -9.92 -30.68 -8.07
C ALA A 158 -11.00 -29.64 -7.77
N ALA A 159 -11.19 -29.28 -6.48
CA ALA A 159 -12.20 -28.33 -6.04
C ALA A 159 -11.94 -26.90 -6.55
N LEU A 160 -10.66 -26.48 -6.61
CA LEU A 160 -10.26 -25.14 -7.05
C LEU A 160 -9.85 -25.09 -8.54
N GLY A 161 -9.74 -26.24 -9.21
CA GLY A 161 -9.26 -26.32 -10.59
C GLY A 161 -7.78 -25.93 -10.76
N MET A 162 -6.96 -26.14 -9.73
CA MET A 162 -5.55 -25.74 -9.69
C MET A 162 -4.64 -26.97 -9.74
N PRO A 163 -3.66 -27.04 -10.67
CA PRO A 163 -2.70 -28.13 -10.70
C PRO A 163 -1.87 -28.23 -9.42
N MET A 164 -1.59 -29.44 -8.95
CA MET A 164 -0.70 -29.69 -7.83
C MET A 164 0.76 -29.67 -8.27
N ARG A 165 1.64 -29.20 -7.38
CA ARG A 165 3.08 -29.31 -7.51
C ARG A 165 3.69 -29.73 -6.17
N GLN A 166 4.38 -30.88 -6.17
CA GLN A 166 5.14 -31.33 -5.02
C GLN A 166 6.34 -30.42 -4.76
N LEU A 167 6.61 -30.13 -3.50
CA LEU A 167 7.78 -29.36 -3.10
C LEU A 167 8.99 -30.27 -2.89
N PRO A 168 10.22 -29.81 -3.14
CA PRO A 168 11.42 -30.62 -2.94
C PRO A 168 11.79 -30.72 -1.45
N GLY A 169 12.53 -31.77 -1.08
CA GLY A 169 13.13 -31.93 0.23
C GLY A 169 12.11 -32.13 1.35
N GLU A 170 12.46 -31.66 2.55
CA GLU A 170 11.64 -31.82 3.78
C GLU A 170 10.28 -31.09 3.69
N GLU A 171 10.19 -30.02 2.90
CA GLU A 171 8.95 -29.30 2.70
C GLU A 171 7.90 -30.14 1.97
N GLY A 172 8.33 -31.01 1.03
CA GLY A 172 7.43 -31.89 0.30
C GLY A 172 6.71 -32.93 1.16
N GLY A 173 7.21 -33.20 2.37
CA GLY A 173 6.53 -34.05 3.35
C GLY A 173 5.46 -33.33 4.19
N LYS A 174 5.40 -32.00 4.10
CA LYS A 174 4.49 -31.17 4.92
C LYS A 174 3.51 -30.35 4.08
N TYR A 175 3.89 -29.99 2.85
CA TYR A 175 3.13 -29.09 1.98
C TYR A 175 3.04 -29.62 0.56
N VAL A 176 1.88 -29.41 -0.06
CA VAL A 176 1.68 -29.52 -1.50
C VAL A 176 1.18 -28.19 -2.04
N ARG A 177 1.87 -27.65 -3.03
CA ARG A 177 1.49 -26.39 -3.65
C ARG A 177 0.39 -26.56 -4.69
N LEU A 178 -0.62 -25.69 -4.64
CA LEU A 178 -1.59 -25.50 -5.72
C LEU A 178 -1.15 -24.32 -6.59
N VAL A 179 -1.06 -24.54 -7.90
CA VAL A 179 -0.54 -23.54 -8.84
C VAL A 179 -1.69 -22.62 -9.28
N ASP A 180 -1.66 -21.38 -8.80
CA ASP A 180 -2.58 -20.31 -9.19
C ASP A 180 -2.02 -19.50 -10.35
N ALA A 181 -2.83 -19.27 -11.39
CA ALA A 181 -2.46 -18.44 -12.54
C ALA A 181 -2.31 -16.93 -12.17
N GLY A 182 -2.95 -16.49 -11.11
CA GLY A 182 -2.86 -15.13 -10.57
C GLY A 182 -1.64 -14.88 -9.68
N GLY A 183 -0.81 -15.91 -9.43
CA GLY A 183 0.43 -15.80 -8.66
C GLY A 183 0.27 -15.85 -7.16
N LEU A 184 -0.90 -16.19 -6.62
CA LEU A 184 -1.07 -16.41 -5.18
C LEU A 184 -0.32 -17.66 -4.74
N HIS A 185 0.29 -17.59 -3.56
CA HIS A 185 0.91 -18.72 -2.90
C HIS A 185 -0.16 -19.51 -2.15
N ILE A 186 -0.57 -20.66 -2.69
CA ILE A 186 -1.59 -21.51 -2.09
C ILE A 186 -0.98 -22.86 -1.82
N GLU A 187 -1.06 -23.33 -0.57
CA GLU A 187 -0.55 -24.64 -0.18
C GLU A 187 -1.55 -25.38 0.68
N VAL A 188 -1.55 -26.70 0.55
CA VAL A 188 -2.23 -27.63 1.44
C VAL A 188 -1.20 -28.18 2.41
N GLN A 189 -1.50 -28.13 3.70
CA GLN A 189 -0.61 -28.54 4.78
C GLN A 189 -1.27 -29.59 5.67
N ALA A 190 -0.55 -30.65 6.00
CA ALA A 190 -0.95 -31.60 7.05
C ALA A 190 -0.55 -31.04 8.43
N VAL A 191 -1.49 -31.00 9.37
CA VAL A 191 -1.31 -30.40 10.70
C VAL A 191 -1.91 -31.30 11.80
N ASP A 192 -1.51 -31.03 13.04
CA ASP A 192 -2.01 -31.69 14.26
C ASP A 192 -3.12 -30.91 15.01
N HIS A 193 -3.44 -29.72 14.53
CA HIS A 193 -4.50 -28.87 15.08
C HIS A 193 -5.76 -28.88 14.20
N PRO A 194 -6.93 -28.35 14.65
CA PRO A 194 -8.14 -28.31 13.85
C PRO A 194 -7.95 -27.64 12.49
N SER A 195 -8.55 -28.24 11.46
CA SER A 195 -8.51 -27.75 10.08
C SER A 195 -9.00 -26.32 9.97
N ARG A 196 -8.27 -25.50 9.24
CA ARG A 196 -8.61 -24.08 9.00
C ARG A 196 -7.91 -23.57 7.73
N VAL A 197 -8.24 -22.35 7.35
CA VAL A 197 -7.44 -21.60 6.37
C VAL A 197 -6.80 -20.43 7.10
N HIS A 198 -5.51 -20.19 6.87
CA HIS A 198 -4.85 -19.01 7.37
C HIS A 198 -4.17 -18.24 6.23
N LEU A 199 -4.03 -16.93 6.42
CA LEU A 199 -3.42 -16.03 5.45
C LEU A 199 -1.91 -15.96 5.69
N ASP A 200 -1.16 -15.80 4.61
CA ASP A 200 0.25 -15.41 4.65
C ASP A 200 0.42 -14.00 4.11
N ILE A 201 1.05 -13.13 4.92
CA ILE A 201 1.43 -11.78 4.56
C ILE A 201 2.94 -11.78 4.28
N ALA A 202 3.33 -11.49 3.04
CA ALA A 202 4.74 -11.37 2.67
C ALA A 202 5.26 -9.97 2.93
N SER A 203 6.46 -9.88 3.50
CA SER A 203 7.20 -8.63 3.69
C SER A 203 8.70 -8.85 3.51
N GLU A 204 9.40 -7.86 2.99
CA GLU A 204 10.87 -7.84 2.93
C GLU A 204 11.49 -7.67 4.33
N ASP A 205 10.82 -6.92 5.21
CA ASP A 205 11.18 -6.77 6.62
C ASP A 205 10.05 -7.33 7.51
N VAL A 206 10.15 -8.62 7.81
CA VAL A 206 9.18 -9.35 8.63
C VAL A 206 8.99 -8.71 10.02
N GLU A 207 10.07 -8.26 10.65
CA GLU A 207 9.99 -7.70 12.00
C GLU A 207 9.37 -6.30 12.02
N ALA A 208 9.63 -5.48 11.02
CA ALA A 208 8.96 -4.18 10.88
C ALA A 208 7.46 -4.37 10.62
N GLU A 209 7.09 -5.35 9.79
CA GLU A 209 5.70 -5.66 9.52
C GLU A 209 4.96 -6.20 10.75
N VAL A 210 5.60 -7.07 11.51
CA VAL A 210 5.06 -7.57 12.78
C VAL A 210 4.77 -6.41 13.74
N ARG A 211 5.72 -5.47 13.94
CA ARG A 211 5.49 -4.27 14.78
C ARG A 211 4.34 -3.42 14.26
N ARG A 212 4.22 -3.25 12.96
CA ARG A 212 3.10 -2.52 12.36
C ARG A 212 1.76 -3.19 12.65
N LEU A 213 1.69 -4.50 12.53
CA LEU A 213 0.48 -5.29 12.82
C LEU A 213 0.13 -5.28 14.30
N GLU A 214 1.14 -5.30 15.20
CA GLU A 214 0.92 -5.11 16.65
C GLU A 214 0.29 -3.74 16.94
N ALA A 215 0.75 -2.69 16.26
CA ALA A 215 0.15 -1.36 16.40
C ALA A 215 -1.32 -1.32 15.91
N LEU A 216 -1.73 -2.25 15.02
CA LEU A 216 -3.12 -2.44 14.58
C LEU A 216 -3.91 -3.36 15.52
N GLY A 217 -3.30 -3.87 16.60
CA GLY A 217 -3.94 -4.70 17.60
C GLY A 217 -3.74 -6.21 17.44
N ALA A 218 -2.92 -6.66 16.51
CA ALA A 218 -2.55 -8.07 16.41
C ALA A 218 -1.57 -8.44 17.53
N THR A 219 -1.48 -9.73 17.87
CA THR A 219 -0.56 -10.24 18.87
C THR A 219 0.35 -11.31 18.28
N ARG A 220 1.60 -11.35 18.75
CA ARG A 220 2.54 -12.44 18.43
C ARG A 220 2.12 -13.71 19.15
N VAL A 221 2.15 -14.82 18.43
CA VAL A 221 1.84 -16.13 18.99
C VAL A 221 3.06 -17.01 19.09
N ALA A 222 3.78 -17.16 17.97
CA ALA A 222 4.99 -17.97 17.92
C ALA A 222 5.87 -17.51 16.75
N GLN A 223 7.19 -17.64 16.96
CA GLN A 223 8.14 -17.54 15.87
C GLN A 223 8.47 -18.95 15.38
N VAL A 224 8.33 -19.18 14.07
CA VAL A 224 8.63 -20.45 13.44
C VAL A 224 9.67 -20.19 12.35
N HIS A 225 10.90 -20.68 12.55
CA HIS A 225 12.02 -20.42 11.64
C HIS A 225 12.20 -18.92 11.34
N SER A 226 11.86 -18.49 10.11
CA SER A 226 12.02 -17.12 9.61
C SER A 226 10.73 -16.30 9.56
N TRP A 227 9.60 -16.86 10.01
CA TRP A 227 8.30 -16.18 9.99
C TRP A 227 7.64 -16.11 11.36
N TRP A 228 6.67 -15.24 11.51
CA TRP A 228 5.85 -15.12 12.69
C TRP A 228 4.43 -15.62 12.47
N VAL A 229 3.93 -16.41 13.42
CA VAL A 229 2.51 -16.69 13.58
C VAL A 229 1.92 -15.59 14.45
N MET A 230 0.91 -14.90 13.94
CA MET A 230 0.21 -13.80 14.58
C MET A 230 -1.26 -14.15 14.82
N GLU A 231 -1.90 -13.43 15.72
CA GLU A 231 -3.34 -13.48 15.94
C GLU A 231 -3.95 -12.09 15.74
N ALA A 232 -4.96 -12.00 14.88
CA ALA A 232 -5.73 -10.78 14.68
C ALA A 232 -6.62 -10.48 15.90
N PRO A 233 -7.05 -9.21 16.12
CA PRO A 233 -8.00 -8.86 17.18
C PRO A 233 -9.31 -9.64 17.16
N THR A 234 -9.64 -10.23 16.03
CA THR A 234 -10.83 -11.06 15.80
C THR A 234 -10.58 -12.56 15.97
N GLY A 235 -9.38 -12.95 16.43
CA GLY A 235 -9.01 -14.32 16.78
C GLY A 235 -8.49 -15.19 15.63
N GLN A 236 -8.40 -14.69 14.40
CA GLN A 236 -7.84 -15.45 13.29
C GLN A 236 -6.32 -15.52 13.39
N ARG A 237 -5.76 -16.70 13.16
CA ARG A 237 -4.32 -16.91 13.01
C ARG A 237 -3.91 -16.60 11.57
N PHE A 238 -2.75 -15.98 11.41
CA PHE A 238 -2.12 -15.71 10.12
C PHE A 238 -0.60 -15.67 10.29
N CYS A 239 0.14 -15.75 9.19
CA CYS A 239 1.60 -15.69 9.24
C CYS A 239 2.12 -14.43 8.56
N VAL A 240 3.26 -13.94 9.07
CA VAL A 240 4.08 -12.91 8.40
C VAL A 240 5.36 -13.60 7.94
N VAL A 241 5.50 -13.71 6.64
CA VAL A 241 6.58 -14.47 5.98
C VAL A 241 7.51 -13.54 5.20
N ARG A 242 8.75 -13.98 4.97
CA ARG A 242 9.66 -13.23 4.09
C ARG A 242 9.26 -13.44 2.63
N GLY A 243 9.11 -12.36 1.89
CA GLY A 243 8.85 -12.41 0.47
C GLY A 243 9.18 -11.09 -0.21
N ALA A 244 9.67 -11.16 -1.46
CA ALA A 244 9.85 -9.97 -2.28
C ALA A 244 8.48 -9.35 -2.61
N LEU A 245 8.43 -8.03 -2.59
CA LEU A 245 7.33 -7.26 -3.15
C LEU A 245 7.48 -7.23 -4.68
N PRO A 246 6.41 -7.15 -5.45
CA PRO A 246 6.47 -7.08 -6.91
C PRO A 246 7.13 -5.79 -7.41
#